data_6c5aafd9f814c1b80b3550f445cb9a75
#
_entry.id   6c5aafd9f814c1b80b3550f445cb9a75
#
_cell.length_a   1.000
_cell.length_b   1.000
_cell.length_c   1.000
_cell.angle_alpha   90.00
_cell.angle_beta   90.00
_cell.angle_gamma   90.00
#
_symmetry.space_group_name_H-M   'P 1'
#
loop_
_entity.id
_entity.type
_entity.pdbx_description
1 polymer ?
#
loop_
_entity_poly.entity_id
_entity_poly.type
_entity_poly.pdbx_seq_one_letter_code
_entity_poly.pdbx_strand_id
1 'polypeptide(L)'
;MRKLTSWGLLVGLLVVILGLWWSTVAATADELDSLPKSALNLDGLFEVGKFEQNAASKLAVDQGDGHTANVFELNNDNNQVGAIWSTPVNRFNLNVDNKITMLVNFGDRGAGEGLALVLQNDPRKTAAISRFGTKRVIGENLGVYGTDTYSRKTASSTIAKTAIQKSWAIEIDTKNNDGGFLGLYQRGNSFDEKMHGNHVAVNYPASPETYTQRGGLTSSYRFEQNHLAAQEKLKLNNGQWYRLQLSWSAKSKVMTYTFGNNTPRLVKIDTSVFGKEVRNLTWGVTSTSTSSNARTLVAFEQLPQPIEIESELNVTNVSQELPVHEGSWVHGGDDLEYEYVLSYLSGDNGWEKVEANIPLPEYVKFSSATVRYEDGHEETIELPDDDRSEDRLQHMLSQSLSKENRHAYITLRGEAERVNQDTKVQDDISYFVGPAMEIATATPHFTITTGKAVSLSVDPVQPVKRVRPQPSKAKLSWMMAWTLIMTACGSN
;
A
#
# COMPACT_ATOMS: atom_id res chain seq x y z
N MET A 1 69.09 -6.42 51.63
CA MET A 1 68.32 -5.13 51.68
C MET A 1 67.45 -4.97 50.40
N ARG A 2 66.17 -4.84 50.61
CA ARG A 2 65.12 -4.34 49.71
C ARG A 2 64.94 -5.02 48.33
N LYS A 3 64.12 -6.10 48.37
CA LYS A 3 63.27 -6.50 47.25
C LYS A 3 61.86 -6.09 47.63
N LEU A 4 61.43 -4.85 47.30
CA LEU A 4 60.08 -4.33 47.60
C LEU A 4 59.74 -3.13 46.74
N THR A 5 59.89 -3.21 45.40
CA THR A 5 59.50 -2.13 44.52
C THR A 5 58.84 -2.60 43.20
N SER A 6 58.83 -3.91 42.90
CA SER A 6 58.23 -4.40 41.62
C SER A 6 56.76 -4.75 41.67
N TRP A 7 56.16 -4.96 42.85
CA TRP A 7 54.77 -5.34 42.98
C TRP A 7 53.78 -4.13 43.01
N GLY A 8 54.23 -2.99 43.49
CA GLY A 8 53.43 -1.77 43.53
C GLY A 8 53.20 -1.16 42.15
N LEU A 9 54.19 -1.28 41.25
CA LEU A 9 54.08 -0.80 39.88
C LEU A 9 53.18 -1.70 39.00
N LEU A 10 53.18 -3.01 39.22
CA LEU A 10 52.31 -3.95 38.49
C LEU A 10 50.84 -3.83 38.89
N VAL A 11 50.53 -3.61 40.16
CA VAL A 11 49.17 -3.38 40.64
C VAL A 11 48.64 -2.01 40.19
N GLY A 12 49.48 -0.96 40.19
CA GLY A 12 49.14 0.36 39.67
C GLY A 12 48.83 0.35 38.17
N LEU A 13 49.62 -0.42 37.38
CA LEU A 13 49.39 -0.56 35.93
C LEU A 13 48.12 -1.38 35.61
N LEU A 14 47.85 -2.40 36.42
CA LEU A 14 46.60 -3.23 36.24
C LEU A 14 45.34 -2.46 36.61
N VAL A 15 45.37 -1.57 37.61
CA VAL A 15 44.26 -0.70 37.96
C VAL A 15 44.04 0.39 36.90
N VAL A 16 45.11 0.92 36.31
CA VAL A 16 45.01 1.89 35.20
C VAL A 16 44.50 1.21 33.92
N ILE A 17 44.90 -0.03 33.62
CA ILE A 17 44.42 -0.77 32.47
C ILE A 17 42.96 -1.21 32.67
N LEU A 18 42.56 -1.61 33.88
CA LEU A 18 41.15 -1.91 34.19
C LEU A 18 40.27 -0.65 34.27
N GLY A 19 40.85 0.50 34.66
CA GLY A 19 40.16 1.80 34.63
C GLY A 19 40.00 2.39 33.23
N LEU A 20 40.88 2.05 32.29
CA LEU A 20 40.75 2.45 30.88
C LEU A 20 39.81 1.55 30.08
N TRP A 21 39.39 0.39 30.59
CA TRP A 21 38.39 -0.47 30.00
C TRP A 21 36.97 -0.19 30.53
N TRP A 22 36.80 0.73 31.48
CA TRP A 22 35.56 1.35 31.84
C TRP A 22 35.47 2.79 31.29
N SER A 23 36.04 3.04 30.12
CA SER A 23 35.54 4.09 29.28
C SER A 23 34.13 3.66 28.89
N THR A 24 33.19 4.27 29.54
CA THR A 24 31.78 4.26 29.22
C THR A 24 31.62 4.19 27.71
N VAL A 25 31.28 3.02 27.20
CA VAL A 25 30.40 2.99 26.04
C VAL A 25 29.17 3.74 26.54
N ALA A 26 29.11 5.05 26.33
CA ALA A 26 27.85 5.74 26.34
C ALA A 26 27.00 4.91 25.39
N ALA A 27 26.06 4.18 25.92
CA ALA A 27 25.02 3.58 25.12
C ALA A 27 24.42 4.76 24.36
N THR A 28 24.78 4.89 23.09
CA THR A 28 24.07 5.78 22.18
C THR A 28 22.67 5.25 22.24
N ALA A 29 21.74 6.01 22.82
CA ALA A 29 20.32 5.66 22.79
C ALA A 29 20.02 5.35 21.32
N ASP A 30 19.45 4.17 21.06
CA ASP A 30 19.07 3.83 19.69
C ASP A 30 18.11 4.94 19.24
N GLU A 31 18.27 5.40 18.00
CA GLU A 31 17.37 6.41 17.43
C GLU A 31 15.90 5.98 17.58
N LEU A 32 15.64 4.69 17.68
CA LEU A 32 14.30 4.11 17.91
C LEU A 32 13.76 4.43 19.32
N ASP A 33 14.61 4.55 20.35
CA ASP A 33 14.19 4.91 21.71
C ASP A 33 13.63 6.33 21.79
N SER A 34 14.05 7.20 20.87
CA SER A 34 13.62 8.58 20.75
C SER A 34 12.49 8.81 19.74
N LEU A 35 11.90 7.72 19.20
CA LEU A 35 10.77 7.80 18.26
C LEU A 35 9.58 8.54 18.93
N PRO A 36 9.02 9.58 18.30
CA PRO A 36 7.82 10.24 18.79
C PRO A 36 6.67 9.27 19.02
N LYS A 37 5.97 9.42 20.16
CA LYS A 37 4.83 8.57 20.56
C LYS A 37 3.63 8.64 19.59
N SER A 38 3.59 9.68 18.76
CA SER A 38 2.59 9.88 17.70
C SER A 38 2.85 9.06 16.43
N ALA A 39 3.95 8.28 16.39
CA ALA A 39 4.23 7.41 15.24
C ALA A 39 3.19 6.30 15.11
N LEU A 40 2.72 6.08 13.88
CA LEU A 40 1.61 5.19 13.54
C LEU A 40 2.05 3.73 13.38
N ASN A 41 1.10 2.82 13.57
CA ASN A 41 1.17 1.48 13.00
C ASN A 41 0.89 1.60 11.48
N LEU A 42 1.77 1.02 10.68
CA LEU A 42 1.73 1.11 9.20
C LEU A 42 1.50 -0.25 8.54
N ASP A 43 1.00 -1.23 9.31
CA ASP A 43 0.73 -2.58 8.79
C ASP A 43 -0.32 -2.53 7.67
N GLY A 44 0.00 -3.16 6.54
CA GLY A 44 -0.86 -3.15 5.37
C GLY A 44 -0.83 -1.86 4.53
N LEU A 45 -0.25 -0.75 5.03
CA LEU A 45 -0.29 0.56 4.35
C LEU A 45 0.90 0.82 3.43
N PHE A 46 2.02 0.13 3.68
CA PHE A 46 3.22 0.20 2.84
C PHE A 46 3.80 -1.16 2.57
N GLU A 47 4.44 -1.30 1.42
CA GLU A 47 5.25 -2.46 1.05
C GLU A 47 6.67 -2.04 0.68
N VAL A 48 7.62 -2.94 0.90
CA VAL A 48 9.01 -2.77 0.44
C VAL A 48 9.03 -2.83 -1.09
N GLY A 49 9.71 -1.89 -1.72
CA GLY A 49 9.77 -1.78 -3.19
C GLY A 49 10.25 -3.09 -3.85
N LYS A 50 9.58 -3.51 -4.92
CA LYS A 50 9.80 -4.80 -5.60
C LYS A 50 10.91 -4.73 -6.64
N PHE A 51 12.15 -4.49 -6.19
CA PHE A 51 13.35 -4.54 -7.02
C PHE A 51 14.49 -5.27 -6.30
N GLU A 52 15.43 -5.79 -7.06
CA GLU A 52 16.56 -6.56 -6.52
C GLU A 52 17.42 -5.71 -5.57
N GLN A 53 17.82 -6.32 -4.45
CA GLN A 53 18.70 -5.70 -3.45
C GLN A 53 18.12 -4.40 -2.86
N ASN A 54 16.80 -4.31 -2.69
CA ASN A 54 16.20 -3.26 -1.89
C ASN A 54 16.64 -3.44 -0.43
N ALA A 55 17.26 -2.41 0.14
CA ALA A 55 17.78 -2.46 1.51
C ALA A 55 16.69 -2.16 2.56
N ALA A 56 15.54 -1.64 2.16
CA ALA A 56 14.50 -1.23 3.08
C ALA A 56 13.95 -2.41 3.89
N SER A 57 13.76 -2.20 5.18
CA SER A 57 13.12 -3.15 6.10
C SER A 57 12.14 -2.43 7.03
N LYS A 58 11.14 -3.17 7.55
CA LYS A 58 10.17 -2.67 8.51
C LYS A 58 10.55 -3.14 9.91
N LEU A 59 10.63 -2.21 10.85
CA LEU A 59 10.88 -2.44 12.27
C LEU A 59 9.61 -2.15 13.06
N ALA A 60 9.26 -3.00 14.01
CA ALA A 60 8.19 -2.77 14.97
C ALA A 60 8.78 -2.18 16.26
N VAL A 61 8.26 -1.06 16.72
CA VAL A 61 8.73 -0.35 17.92
C VAL A 61 7.60 -0.30 18.93
N ASP A 62 7.78 -0.93 20.07
CA ASP A 62 6.85 -0.87 21.19
C ASP A 62 6.89 0.54 21.82
N GLN A 63 5.76 1.21 21.88
CA GLN A 63 5.62 2.53 22.47
C GLN A 63 5.33 2.51 23.99
N GLY A 64 5.21 1.30 24.59
CA GLY A 64 5.11 1.12 26.05
C GLY A 64 3.70 1.32 26.64
N ASP A 65 2.67 1.50 25.81
CA ASP A 65 1.26 1.67 26.22
C ASP A 65 0.31 0.67 25.52
N GLY A 66 0.89 -0.41 24.98
CA GLY A 66 0.19 -1.39 24.15
C GLY A 66 0.10 -0.97 22.67
N HIS A 67 0.60 0.21 22.32
CA HIS A 67 0.69 0.68 20.95
C HIS A 67 2.05 0.31 20.34
N THR A 68 2.01 -0.28 19.14
CA THR A 68 3.20 -0.59 18.33
C THR A 68 3.24 0.31 17.12
N ALA A 69 4.30 1.11 17.00
CA ALA A 69 4.56 1.90 15.80
C ALA A 69 5.45 1.10 14.82
N ASN A 70 5.38 1.44 13.54
CA ASN A 70 6.32 0.91 12.54
C ASN A 70 7.28 2.00 12.08
N VAL A 71 8.55 1.62 12.00
CA VAL A 71 9.62 2.42 11.41
C VAL A 71 10.18 1.67 10.21
N PHE A 72 10.40 2.35 9.11
CA PHE A 72 11.13 1.80 7.97
C PHE A 72 12.59 2.26 8.04
N GLU A 73 13.50 1.31 8.12
CA GLU A 73 14.92 1.51 7.91
C GLU A 73 15.19 1.38 6.42
N LEU A 74 15.47 2.50 5.74
CA LEU A 74 15.64 2.52 4.27
C LEU A 74 17.04 2.07 3.89
N ASN A 75 18.04 2.44 4.67
CA ASN A 75 19.42 1.98 4.56
C ASN A 75 20.13 2.10 5.91
N ASN A 76 21.18 1.30 6.09
CA ASN A 76 21.99 1.29 7.31
C ASN A 76 23.48 0.99 7.01
N ASP A 77 23.87 0.96 5.74
CA ASP A 77 25.24 0.67 5.31
C ASP A 77 25.55 1.34 3.96
N ASN A 78 26.79 1.16 3.52
CA ASN A 78 27.30 1.61 2.24
C ASN A 78 26.65 0.86 1.05
N ASN A 79 26.63 1.50 -0.10
CA ASN A 79 26.14 0.93 -1.37
C ASN A 79 24.69 0.40 -1.33
N GLN A 80 23.84 1.03 -0.55
CA GLN A 80 22.45 0.65 -0.42
C GLN A 80 21.51 1.61 -1.15
N VAL A 81 20.41 1.03 -1.64
CA VAL A 81 19.22 1.74 -2.11
C VAL A 81 18.03 1.12 -1.39
N GLY A 82 17.27 1.95 -0.69
CA GLY A 82 16.04 1.55 -0.03
C GLY A 82 14.84 2.26 -0.62
N ALA A 83 13.72 1.58 -0.73
CA ALA A 83 12.44 2.20 -1.08
C ALA A 83 11.26 1.45 -0.48
N ILE A 84 10.25 2.21 -0.08
CA ILE A 84 8.93 1.73 0.32
C ILE A 84 7.87 2.43 -0.51
N TRP A 85 6.78 1.73 -0.78
CA TRP A 85 5.67 2.26 -1.57
C TRP A 85 4.33 1.99 -0.91
N SER A 86 3.40 2.91 -1.04
CA SER A 86 2.03 2.76 -0.56
C SER A 86 1.32 1.61 -1.26
N THR A 87 0.56 0.85 -0.48
CA THR A 87 -0.35 -0.19 -0.98
C THR A 87 -1.60 0.43 -1.64
N PRO A 88 -2.46 -0.34 -2.29
CA PRO A 88 -3.71 0.17 -2.86
C PRO A 88 -4.60 0.91 -1.87
N VAL A 89 -4.61 0.50 -0.60
CA VAL A 89 -5.43 1.13 0.45
C VAL A 89 -4.86 2.44 0.99
N ASN A 90 -3.65 2.84 0.61
CA ASN A 90 -2.99 4.06 1.06
C ASN A 90 -2.49 4.89 -0.13
N ARG A 91 -3.37 5.17 -1.11
CA ARG A 91 -3.03 5.97 -2.28
C ARG A 91 -3.13 7.47 -1.97
N PHE A 92 -2.33 8.27 -2.68
CA PHE A 92 -2.45 9.72 -2.64
C PHE A 92 -3.47 10.17 -3.72
N ASN A 93 -4.63 10.63 -3.27
CA ASN A 93 -5.69 11.08 -4.19
C ASN A 93 -5.52 12.56 -4.53
N LEU A 94 -5.34 12.87 -5.81
CA LEU A 94 -5.18 14.24 -6.30
C LEU A 94 -6.46 15.08 -6.25
N ASN A 95 -7.63 14.45 -6.10
CA ASN A 95 -8.93 15.14 -6.17
C ASN A 95 -9.48 15.56 -4.81
N VAL A 96 -8.83 15.14 -3.71
CA VAL A 96 -9.18 15.51 -2.35
C VAL A 96 -7.99 16.15 -1.63
N ASP A 97 -8.27 16.96 -0.64
CA ASP A 97 -7.23 17.56 0.19
C ASP A 97 -6.57 16.45 1.03
N ASN A 98 -5.25 16.43 1.05
CA ASN A 98 -4.47 15.42 1.75
C ASN A 98 -3.44 16.05 2.68
N LYS A 99 -3.12 15.34 3.75
CA LYS A 99 -2.02 15.68 4.64
C LYS A 99 -1.13 14.47 4.88
N ILE A 100 0.17 14.70 4.94
CA ILE A 100 1.18 13.72 5.33
C ILE A 100 2.06 14.38 6.38
N THR A 101 2.30 13.67 7.48
CA THR A 101 3.36 14.04 8.42
C THR A 101 4.32 12.87 8.53
N MET A 102 5.50 13.04 7.96
CA MET A 102 6.58 12.06 7.96
C MET A 102 7.62 12.44 9.00
N LEU A 103 8.05 11.47 9.79
CA LEU A 103 9.19 11.56 10.70
C LEU A 103 10.40 10.97 10.00
N VAL A 104 11.53 11.67 10.04
CA VAL A 104 12.79 11.21 9.46
C VAL A 104 13.92 11.34 10.47
N ASN A 105 14.83 10.36 10.48
CA ASN A 105 16.06 10.38 11.26
C ASN A 105 17.20 9.87 10.39
N PHE A 106 18.31 10.61 10.34
CA PHE A 106 19.48 10.31 9.52
C PHE A 106 20.66 9.79 10.33
N GLY A 107 20.42 9.36 11.57
CA GLY A 107 21.48 8.93 12.48
C GLY A 107 22.44 10.07 12.89
N ASP A 108 23.49 9.71 13.62
CA ASP A 108 24.53 10.62 14.10
C ASP A 108 25.94 10.19 13.69
N ARG A 109 26.09 9.03 13.02
CA ARG A 109 27.37 8.37 12.77
C ARG A 109 27.94 8.57 11.37
N GLY A 110 27.21 9.17 10.47
CA GLY A 110 27.62 9.41 9.09
C GLY A 110 26.48 9.89 8.21
N ALA A 111 26.82 10.73 7.24
CA ALA A 111 25.84 11.17 6.27
C ALA A 111 25.64 10.09 5.20
N GLY A 112 24.40 9.65 5.01
CA GLY A 112 23.95 9.06 3.75
C GLY A 112 23.86 10.13 2.67
N GLU A 113 23.29 9.79 1.54
CA GLU A 113 22.96 10.83 0.54
C GLU A 113 21.67 11.58 0.94
N GLY A 114 20.75 10.92 1.64
CA GLY A 114 19.45 11.47 2.01
C GLY A 114 18.30 10.60 1.54
N LEU A 115 17.11 11.19 1.42
CA LEU A 115 15.90 10.52 0.95
C LEU A 115 15.02 11.45 0.10
N ALA A 116 14.08 10.87 -0.63
CA ALA A 116 13.02 11.60 -1.28
C ALA A 116 11.64 10.97 -0.98
N LEU A 117 10.66 11.79 -0.58
CA LEU A 117 9.26 11.41 -0.64
C LEU A 117 8.74 11.67 -2.05
N VAL A 118 8.12 10.66 -2.64
CA VAL A 118 7.80 10.61 -4.07
C VAL A 118 6.32 10.36 -4.27
N LEU A 119 5.69 11.17 -5.10
CA LEU A 119 4.38 10.90 -5.70
C LEU A 119 4.62 10.40 -7.13
N GLN A 120 4.07 9.25 -7.54
CA GLN A 120 4.37 8.69 -8.85
C GLN A 120 3.23 7.87 -9.46
N ASN A 121 3.24 7.84 -10.80
CA ASN A 121 2.45 6.94 -11.63
C ASN A 121 3.37 6.24 -12.67
N ASP A 122 4.53 5.79 -12.21
CA ASP A 122 5.49 5.05 -13.03
C ASP A 122 4.89 3.68 -13.40
N PRO A 123 4.98 3.25 -14.66
CA PRO A 123 4.45 1.95 -15.10
C PRO A 123 5.08 0.75 -14.37
N ARG A 124 6.23 0.94 -13.73
CA ARG A 124 6.87 -0.09 -12.89
C ARG A 124 6.22 -0.23 -11.51
N LYS A 125 5.28 0.65 -11.14
CA LYS A 125 4.53 0.63 -9.86
C LYS A 125 5.50 0.58 -8.66
N THR A 126 5.38 -0.46 -7.83
CA THR A 126 6.23 -0.66 -6.63
C THR A 126 7.65 -1.16 -6.94
N ALA A 127 7.97 -1.44 -8.21
CA ALA A 127 9.34 -1.68 -8.67
C ALA A 127 10.03 -0.41 -9.20
N ALA A 128 9.39 0.77 -9.09
CA ALA A 128 9.95 2.04 -9.52
C ALA A 128 11.16 2.42 -8.67
N ILE A 129 12.28 2.68 -9.30
CA ILE A 129 13.53 3.20 -8.73
C ILE A 129 14.35 3.80 -9.85
N SER A 130 15.24 4.74 -9.55
CA SER A 130 16.21 5.27 -10.52
C SER A 130 17.12 4.15 -11.04
N ARG A 131 17.34 4.09 -12.36
CA ARG A 131 18.12 3.02 -13.01
C ARG A 131 18.94 3.53 -14.17
N PHE A 132 20.14 2.99 -14.31
CA PHE A 132 20.95 3.09 -15.51
C PHE A 132 20.97 1.73 -16.23
N GLY A 133 20.25 1.64 -17.34
CA GLY A 133 19.94 0.36 -17.95
C GLY A 133 19.07 -0.50 -17.02
N THR A 134 19.54 -1.70 -16.70
CA THR A 134 18.87 -2.60 -15.73
C THR A 134 19.34 -2.42 -14.29
N LYS A 135 20.44 -1.66 -14.07
CA LYS A 135 21.08 -1.53 -12.76
C LYS A 135 20.49 -0.37 -11.96
N ARG A 136 20.26 -0.59 -10.66
CA ARG A 136 20.01 0.49 -9.70
C ARG A 136 21.28 1.35 -9.57
N VAL A 137 21.11 2.63 -9.26
CA VAL A 137 22.20 3.58 -9.08
C VAL A 137 22.12 4.16 -7.67
N ILE A 138 23.28 4.38 -7.08
CA ILE A 138 23.47 4.87 -5.72
C ILE A 138 24.12 6.24 -5.82
N GLY A 139 23.89 7.13 -4.88
CA GLY A 139 24.51 8.45 -4.78
C GLY A 139 23.48 9.58 -4.87
N GLU A 140 23.87 10.70 -5.43
CA GLU A 140 23.12 11.97 -5.50
C GLU A 140 21.71 11.88 -6.06
N ASN A 141 21.36 10.77 -6.74
CA ASN A 141 20.02 10.57 -7.31
C ASN A 141 18.94 10.20 -6.30
N LEU A 142 19.28 9.92 -5.04
CA LEU A 142 18.39 9.53 -3.93
C LEU A 142 17.41 8.38 -4.28
N GLY A 143 17.73 7.59 -5.31
CA GLY A 143 16.85 6.53 -5.83
C GLY A 143 15.70 7.03 -6.69
N VAL A 144 15.50 8.32 -6.85
CA VAL A 144 14.38 8.93 -7.57
C VAL A 144 14.80 9.69 -8.80
N TYR A 145 15.87 10.49 -8.72
CA TYR A 145 16.33 11.34 -9.80
C TYR A 145 17.09 10.58 -10.89
N GLY A 146 17.34 11.28 -12.00
CA GLY A 146 18.13 10.75 -13.09
C GLY A 146 19.59 10.53 -12.70
N THR A 147 20.31 9.72 -13.47
CA THR A 147 21.69 9.33 -13.15
C THR A 147 22.68 9.94 -14.12
N ASP A 148 23.67 10.66 -13.62
CA ASP A 148 24.78 11.21 -14.40
C ASP A 148 25.95 10.22 -14.48
N THR A 149 25.77 9.13 -15.22
CA THR A 149 26.79 8.09 -15.41
C THR A 149 27.48 8.15 -16.77
N TYR A 150 27.10 9.12 -17.63
CA TYR A 150 27.65 9.24 -18.97
C TYR A 150 29.01 9.93 -18.99
N SER A 151 29.99 9.34 -19.69
CA SER A 151 31.35 9.85 -19.84
C SER A 151 31.50 10.96 -20.90
N ARG A 152 30.44 11.29 -21.61
CA ARG A 152 30.43 12.22 -22.74
C ARG A 152 29.24 13.16 -22.66
N LYS A 153 29.24 14.21 -23.49
CA LYS A 153 28.12 15.11 -23.64
C LYS A 153 26.82 14.32 -23.88
N THR A 154 25.84 14.53 -23.02
CA THR A 154 24.58 13.82 -23.00
C THR A 154 23.45 14.83 -22.81
N ALA A 155 22.30 14.61 -23.43
CA ALA A 155 21.15 15.49 -23.28
C ALA A 155 20.48 15.28 -21.91
N SER A 156 19.95 16.36 -21.31
CA SER A 156 19.16 16.31 -20.07
C SER A 156 18.00 15.33 -20.16
N SER A 157 17.38 15.21 -21.34
CA SER A 157 16.33 14.22 -21.60
C SER A 157 16.77 12.75 -21.47
N THR A 158 18.06 12.47 -21.68
CA THR A 158 18.63 11.12 -21.46
C THR A 158 18.79 10.83 -19.99
N ILE A 159 19.20 11.82 -19.21
CA ILE A 159 19.29 11.71 -17.74
C ILE A 159 17.89 11.51 -17.16
N ALA A 160 16.93 12.35 -17.52
CA ALA A 160 15.54 12.29 -17.06
C ALA A 160 14.86 10.92 -17.29
N LYS A 161 15.20 10.23 -18.38
CA LYS A 161 14.69 8.88 -18.66
C LYS A 161 15.16 7.81 -17.69
N THR A 162 16.22 8.04 -16.92
CA THR A 162 16.74 7.10 -15.91
C THR A 162 16.09 7.28 -14.54
N ALA A 163 15.34 8.37 -14.33
CA ALA A 163 14.59 8.68 -13.13
C ALA A 163 13.33 7.81 -12.98
N ILE A 164 12.66 7.94 -11.83
CA ILE A 164 11.27 7.48 -11.68
C ILE A 164 10.39 8.34 -12.58
N GLN A 165 9.65 7.69 -13.48
CA GLN A 165 8.84 8.37 -14.47
C GLN A 165 7.51 8.85 -13.89
N LYS A 166 6.88 9.86 -14.53
CA LYS A 166 5.59 10.41 -14.12
C LYS A 166 5.55 10.71 -12.62
N SER A 167 6.52 11.46 -12.12
CA SER A 167 6.73 11.67 -10.70
C SER A 167 6.98 13.14 -10.34
N TRP A 168 6.65 13.45 -9.12
CA TRP A 168 7.06 14.63 -8.37
C TRP A 168 7.70 14.17 -7.07
N ALA A 169 8.74 14.84 -6.61
CA ALA A 169 9.45 14.46 -5.41
C ALA A 169 9.81 15.67 -4.56
N ILE A 170 9.85 15.46 -3.24
CA ILE A 170 10.51 16.32 -2.27
C ILE A 170 11.67 15.55 -1.67
N GLU A 171 12.86 16.11 -1.80
CA GLU A 171 14.09 15.56 -1.25
C GLU A 171 14.44 16.17 0.09
N ILE A 172 15.08 15.40 0.93
CA ILE A 172 15.80 15.82 2.12
C ILE A 172 17.20 15.30 1.92
N ASP A 173 18.09 16.18 1.47
CA ASP A 173 19.47 15.84 1.14
C ASP A 173 20.38 16.09 2.35
N THR A 174 21.17 15.09 2.70
CA THR A 174 22.08 15.12 3.85
C THR A 174 23.55 15.21 3.48
N LYS A 175 23.83 15.29 2.18
CA LYS A 175 25.18 15.40 1.61
C LYS A 175 25.16 16.34 0.42
N ASN A 176 25.96 17.39 0.51
CA ASN A 176 26.07 18.35 -0.58
C ASN A 176 26.99 17.81 -1.69
N ASN A 177 26.39 17.44 -2.81
CA ASN A 177 27.05 16.92 -3.99
C ASN A 177 27.47 18.08 -4.92
N ASP A 178 28.49 18.84 -4.52
CA ASP A 178 28.93 20.13 -5.14
C ASP A 178 29.97 19.98 -6.25
N GLY A 179 30.25 18.76 -6.68
CA GLY A 179 31.20 18.51 -7.77
C GLY A 179 32.66 18.40 -7.37
N GLY A 180 33.02 18.66 -6.09
CA GLY A 180 34.33 18.39 -5.53
C GLY A 180 35.32 19.57 -5.55
N PHE A 181 36.49 19.34 -4.96
CA PHE A 181 37.53 20.33 -4.69
C PHE A 181 38.27 20.78 -5.97
N LEU A 182 38.51 22.06 -6.12
CA LEU A 182 39.28 22.69 -7.21
C LEU A 182 38.72 22.49 -8.63
N GLY A 183 37.42 22.30 -8.79
CA GLY A 183 36.83 22.12 -10.13
C GLY A 183 37.19 20.80 -10.80
N LEU A 184 37.71 19.84 -10.09
CA LEU A 184 37.91 18.46 -10.53
C LEU A 184 36.58 17.70 -10.34
N TYR A 185 35.58 18.13 -11.06
CA TYR A 185 34.21 17.65 -10.94
C TYR A 185 34.09 16.16 -11.20
N GLN A 186 33.51 15.47 -10.23
CA GLN A 186 33.17 14.05 -10.34
C GLN A 186 31.73 13.93 -10.80
N ARG A 187 31.50 13.18 -11.88
CA ARG A 187 30.16 12.81 -12.31
C ARG A 187 29.48 11.99 -11.25
N GLY A 188 28.16 12.16 -11.09
CA GLY A 188 27.41 11.53 -10.01
C GLY A 188 27.69 12.16 -8.65
N ASN A 189 28.25 13.39 -8.61
CA ASN A 189 28.51 14.18 -7.41
C ASN A 189 28.45 15.68 -7.71
N SER A 190 27.42 16.15 -8.44
CA SER A 190 27.34 17.53 -8.89
C SER A 190 25.93 18.12 -8.94
N PHE A 191 24.92 17.38 -8.47
CA PHE A 191 23.56 17.86 -8.48
C PHE A 191 23.36 19.11 -7.66
N ASP A 192 24.12 19.27 -6.56
CA ASP A 192 23.99 20.35 -5.60
C ASP A 192 25.02 21.48 -5.78
N GLU A 193 25.59 21.64 -6.97
CA GLU A 193 26.66 22.63 -7.23
C GLU A 193 26.26 24.06 -6.80
N LYS A 194 24.97 24.38 -6.81
CA LYS A 194 24.43 25.68 -6.37
C LYS A 194 23.84 25.69 -4.97
N MET A 195 23.82 24.55 -4.30
CA MET A 195 23.24 24.43 -2.96
C MET A 195 24.31 24.66 -1.89
N HIS A 196 23.85 25.01 -0.69
CA HIS A 196 24.74 25.28 0.43
C HIS A 196 24.41 24.34 1.62
N GLY A 197 25.06 23.18 1.65
CA GLY A 197 24.88 22.18 2.71
C GLY A 197 23.58 21.39 2.59
N ASN A 198 23.23 20.70 3.67
CA ASN A 198 22.00 19.89 3.70
C ASN A 198 20.79 20.77 3.40
N HIS A 199 19.85 20.21 2.65
CA HIS A 199 18.72 20.97 2.15
C HIS A 199 17.46 20.12 1.99
N VAL A 200 16.33 20.80 1.82
CA VAL A 200 15.05 20.25 1.37
C VAL A 200 14.67 21.02 0.11
N ALA A 201 14.33 20.32 -0.95
CA ALA A 201 13.90 20.92 -2.20
C ALA A 201 12.85 20.04 -2.90
N VAL A 202 12.20 20.57 -3.94
CA VAL A 202 11.23 19.83 -4.73
C VAL A 202 11.60 19.81 -6.19
N ASN A 203 11.17 18.77 -6.91
CA ASN A 203 11.45 18.69 -8.33
C ASN A 203 10.54 17.68 -9.05
N TYR A 204 10.68 17.63 -10.38
CA TYR A 204 10.06 16.68 -11.29
C TYR A 204 11.13 15.72 -11.85
N PRO A 205 11.37 14.57 -11.24
CA PRO A 205 12.51 13.71 -11.56
C PRO A 205 12.64 13.31 -13.03
N ALA A 206 11.52 13.11 -13.72
CA ALA A 206 11.49 12.72 -15.13
C ALA A 206 11.46 13.92 -16.09
N SER A 207 11.50 15.17 -15.60
CA SER A 207 11.58 16.34 -16.47
C SER A 207 13.02 16.62 -16.91
N PRO A 208 13.29 16.78 -18.20
CA PRO A 208 14.61 17.25 -18.66
C PRO A 208 15.04 18.59 -18.06
N GLU A 209 14.09 19.44 -17.71
CA GLU A 209 14.32 20.78 -17.14
C GLU A 209 14.89 20.72 -15.72
N THR A 210 14.75 19.59 -15.05
CA THR A 210 15.36 19.31 -13.75
C THR A 210 16.88 19.30 -13.84
N TYR A 211 17.45 18.98 -15.01
CA TYR A 211 18.88 18.74 -15.17
C TYR A 211 19.50 19.76 -16.12
N THR A 212 20.42 20.59 -15.61
CA THR A 212 21.20 21.53 -16.42
C THR A 212 22.57 20.95 -16.68
N GLN A 213 22.89 20.70 -17.96
CA GLN A 213 24.24 20.26 -18.32
C GLN A 213 25.25 21.39 -18.14
N ARG A 214 26.35 21.09 -17.46
CA ARG A 214 27.52 21.95 -17.33
C ARG A 214 28.70 21.32 -18.06
N GLY A 215 29.51 22.13 -18.67
CA GLY A 215 30.75 21.72 -19.33
C GLY A 215 31.93 22.49 -18.77
N GLY A 216 33.09 21.85 -18.59
CA GLY A 216 34.35 22.50 -18.24
C GLY A 216 35.25 22.66 -19.45
N LEU A 217 36.26 23.53 -19.36
CA LEU A 217 37.36 23.68 -20.33
C LEU A 217 38.12 22.36 -20.58
N THR A 218 38.01 21.40 -19.69
CA THR A 218 38.70 20.10 -19.71
C THR A 218 37.77 18.93 -20.02
N SER A 219 36.63 19.17 -20.70
CA SER A 219 35.74 18.13 -21.24
C SER A 219 35.01 17.22 -20.24
N SER A 220 35.04 17.43 -18.95
CA SER A 220 34.16 16.70 -18.03
C SER A 220 32.77 17.32 -18.01
N TYR A 221 31.84 16.70 -18.73
CA TYR A 221 30.43 17.08 -18.64
C TYR A 221 29.83 16.52 -17.36
N ARG A 222 29.00 17.30 -16.70
CA ARG A 222 28.26 16.95 -15.49
C ARG A 222 26.87 17.57 -15.54
N PHE A 223 26.01 17.18 -14.63
CA PHE A 223 24.68 17.76 -14.50
C PHE A 223 24.49 18.40 -13.12
N GLU A 224 23.91 19.56 -13.13
CA GLU A 224 23.41 20.29 -11.99
C GLU A 224 21.90 20.11 -11.94
N GLN A 225 21.35 19.87 -10.74
CA GLN A 225 19.90 19.81 -10.53
C GLN A 225 19.34 21.21 -10.28
N ASN A 226 18.24 21.55 -10.92
CA ASN A 226 17.52 22.80 -10.71
C ASN A 226 16.56 22.63 -9.54
N HIS A 227 17.02 22.86 -8.32
CA HIS A 227 16.21 22.75 -7.10
C HIS A 227 15.14 23.83 -7.03
N LEU A 228 13.90 23.44 -6.77
CA LEU A 228 12.76 24.35 -6.64
C LEU A 228 12.37 24.48 -5.17
N ALA A 229 11.93 25.68 -4.77
CA ALA A 229 11.44 25.99 -3.43
C ALA A 229 12.35 25.50 -2.29
N ALA A 230 13.67 25.60 -2.45
CA ALA A 230 14.66 25.04 -1.55
C ALA A 230 14.72 25.71 -0.18
N GLN A 231 15.09 24.95 0.84
CA GLN A 231 15.50 25.37 2.18
C GLN A 231 16.88 24.77 2.44
N GLU A 232 17.88 25.60 2.70
CA GLU A 232 19.28 25.20 2.78
C GLU A 232 19.86 25.35 4.18
N LYS A 233 21.12 24.92 4.35
CA LYS A 233 21.92 25.05 5.58
C LYS A 233 21.30 24.35 6.79
N LEU A 234 20.66 23.22 6.55
CA LEU A 234 20.07 22.40 7.58
C LEU A 234 21.16 21.59 8.33
N LYS A 235 20.86 21.17 9.55
CA LYS A 235 21.70 20.27 10.34
C LYS A 235 20.91 19.00 10.61
N LEU A 236 21.17 17.94 9.86
CA LEU A 236 20.31 16.76 9.81
C LEU A 236 20.95 15.50 10.45
N ASN A 237 22.28 15.35 10.35
CA ASN A 237 23.00 14.15 10.81
C ASN A 237 23.38 14.27 12.30
N ASN A 238 22.39 14.29 13.18
CA ASN A 238 22.57 14.49 14.63
C ASN A 238 21.70 13.54 15.50
N GLY A 239 21.18 12.46 14.90
CA GLY A 239 20.37 11.46 15.58
C GLY A 239 18.96 11.93 16.00
N GLN A 240 18.53 13.12 15.61
CA GLN A 240 17.22 13.64 15.96
C GLN A 240 16.15 13.29 14.91
N TRP A 241 14.92 13.14 15.37
CA TRP A 241 13.76 13.02 14.50
C TRP A 241 13.28 14.40 14.03
N TYR A 242 13.11 14.54 12.72
CA TYR A 242 12.57 15.73 12.07
C TYR A 242 11.21 15.44 11.47
N ARG A 243 10.33 16.44 11.45
CA ARG A 243 9.02 16.36 10.80
C ARG A 243 9.06 17.01 9.43
N LEU A 244 8.64 16.29 8.41
CA LEU A 244 8.21 16.83 7.13
C LEU A 244 6.69 16.79 7.08
N GLN A 245 6.06 17.94 7.07
CA GLN A 245 4.61 18.06 6.93
C GLN A 245 4.27 18.49 5.50
N LEU A 246 3.37 17.77 4.87
CA LEU A 246 2.83 18.07 3.54
C LEU A 246 1.33 18.30 3.65
N SER A 247 0.84 19.34 2.97
CA SER A 247 -0.59 19.63 2.85
C SER A 247 -0.92 19.90 1.39
N TRP A 248 -1.70 19.03 0.79
CA TRP A 248 -2.18 19.14 -0.58
C TRP A 248 -3.55 19.80 -0.62
N SER A 249 -3.70 20.82 -1.47
CA SER A 249 -5.00 21.38 -1.80
C SER A 249 -5.39 21.00 -3.22
N ALA A 250 -6.40 20.14 -3.34
CA ALA A 250 -6.89 19.61 -4.62
C ALA A 250 -7.44 20.72 -5.52
N LYS A 251 -8.13 21.71 -4.95
CA LYS A 251 -8.72 22.84 -5.67
C LYS A 251 -7.67 23.73 -6.32
N SER A 252 -6.62 24.08 -5.58
CA SER A 252 -5.57 24.99 -6.08
C SER A 252 -4.42 24.26 -6.77
N LYS A 253 -4.32 22.93 -6.61
CA LYS A 253 -3.18 22.09 -7.01
C LYS A 253 -1.86 22.58 -6.38
N VAL A 254 -1.92 22.99 -5.12
CA VAL A 254 -0.78 23.48 -4.36
C VAL A 254 -0.44 22.48 -3.27
N MET A 255 0.82 22.07 -3.25
CA MET A 255 1.44 21.37 -2.12
C MET A 255 2.13 22.41 -1.24
N THR A 256 1.77 22.46 0.02
CA THR A 256 2.51 23.20 1.04
C THR A 256 3.36 22.24 1.81
N TYR A 257 4.66 22.52 1.95
CA TYR A 257 5.52 21.72 2.82
C TYR A 257 6.14 22.56 3.92
N THR A 258 6.30 21.96 5.09
CA THR A 258 7.04 22.51 6.23
C THR A 258 8.01 21.45 6.73
N PHE A 259 9.28 21.82 6.86
CA PHE A 259 10.31 20.93 7.41
C PHE A 259 10.82 21.47 8.75
N GLY A 260 10.66 20.67 9.81
CA GLY A 260 10.95 21.10 11.18
C GLY A 260 10.17 22.35 11.56
N ASN A 261 10.88 23.36 12.07
CA ASN A 261 10.29 24.65 12.47
C ASN A 261 10.47 25.75 11.40
N ASN A 262 10.82 25.37 10.16
CA ASN A 262 11.05 26.34 9.11
C ASN A 262 9.74 26.92 8.55
N THR A 263 9.83 28.05 7.85
CA THR A 263 8.69 28.67 7.18
C THR A 263 8.11 27.75 6.11
N PRO A 264 6.79 27.57 6.04
CA PRO A 264 6.14 26.80 4.99
C PRO A 264 6.49 27.29 3.58
N ARG A 265 6.62 26.36 2.65
CA ARG A 265 6.82 26.62 1.22
C ARG A 265 5.63 26.11 0.43
N LEU A 266 5.15 26.92 -0.48
CA LEU A 266 4.03 26.60 -1.37
C LEU A 266 4.56 26.26 -2.75
N VAL A 267 4.16 25.12 -3.28
CA VAL A 267 4.57 24.64 -4.61
C VAL A 267 3.32 24.26 -5.39
N LYS A 268 3.09 24.96 -6.50
CA LYS A 268 2.05 24.54 -7.44
C LYS A 268 2.54 23.34 -8.23
N ILE A 269 1.81 22.22 -8.13
CA ILE A 269 2.16 21.00 -8.84
C ILE A 269 1.44 20.97 -10.20
N ASP A 270 2.21 20.75 -11.25
CA ASP A 270 1.66 20.39 -12.55
C ASP A 270 1.24 18.91 -12.53
N THR A 271 -0.05 18.65 -12.31
CA THR A 271 -0.57 17.29 -12.23
C THR A 271 -0.55 16.54 -13.56
N SER A 272 -0.34 17.24 -14.70
CA SER A 272 -0.25 16.59 -16.00
C SER A 272 0.96 15.67 -16.14
N VAL A 273 2.00 15.88 -15.32
CA VAL A 273 3.21 15.04 -15.28
C VAL A 273 2.90 13.58 -14.91
N PHE A 274 1.83 13.34 -14.14
CA PHE A 274 1.43 11.99 -13.74
C PHE A 274 0.68 11.24 -14.86
N GLY A 275 0.19 11.94 -15.86
CA GLY A 275 -0.60 11.42 -16.99
C GLY A 275 -2.01 12.00 -17.04
N LYS A 276 -2.73 11.68 -18.12
CA LYS A 276 -4.12 12.12 -18.27
C LYS A 276 -5.03 11.33 -17.32
N GLU A 277 -5.98 12.03 -16.71
CA GLU A 277 -7.07 11.45 -15.88
C GLU A 277 -6.61 10.63 -14.67
N VAL A 278 -5.36 10.76 -14.27
CA VAL A 278 -4.84 10.07 -13.08
C VAL A 278 -5.36 10.75 -11.83
N ARG A 279 -5.99 9.99 -10.96
CA ARG A 279 -6.55 10.46 -9.68
C ARG A 279 -5.74 9.98 -8.49
N ASN A 280 -5.41 8.70 -8.49
CA ASN A 280 -4.73 8.03 -7.39
C ASN A 280 -3.27 7.74 -7.76
N LEU A 281 -2.34 8.22 -6.94
CA LEU A 281 -0.91 8.02 -7.11
C LEU A 281 -0.39 6.99 -6.12
N THR A 282 0.57 6.19 -6.56
CA THR A 282 1.48 5.51 -5.64
C THR A 282 2.38 6.57 -5.02
N TRP A 283 2.57 6.53 -3.72
CA TRP A 283 3.51 7.39 -3.04
C TRP A 283 4.40 6.59 -2.09
N GLY A 284 5.52 7.14 -1.72
CA GLY A 284 6.45 6.44 -0.85
C GLY A 284 7.75 7.19 -0.68
N VAL A 285 8.76 6.48 -0.23
CA VAL A 285 10.06 7.07 0.08
C VAL A 285 11.17 6.24 -0.54
N THR A 286 12.14 6.92 -1.15
CA THR A 286 13.37 6.33 -1.66
C THR A 286 14.57 6.93 -0.96
N SER A 287 15.66 6.19 -0.83
CA SER A 287 16.90 6.65 -0.21
C SER A 287 18.08 5.92 -0.81
N THR A 288 19.25 6.57 -0.78
CA THR A 288 20.52 5.97 -1.15
C THR A 288 21.57 6.26 -0.07
N SER A 289 22.57 5.38 0.05
CA SER A 289 23.70 5.56 0.95
C SER A 289 25.01 5.17 0.30
N THR A 290 26.01 6.06 0.44
CA THR A 290 27.41 5.88 0.05
C THR A 290 28.35 5.84 1.26
N SER A 291 27.82 5.74 2.49
CA SER A 291 28.57 5.71 3.73
C SER A 291 28.25 4.45 4.54
N SER A 292 29.29 3.81 5.07
CA SER A 292 29.16 2.59 5.90
C SER A 292 28.54 2.80 7.28
N ASN A 293 28.34 4.04 7.70
CA ASN A 293 27.74 4.37 8.99
C ASN A 293 26.44 5.15 8.85
N ALA A 294 25.95 5.31 7.63
CA ALA A 294 24.69 6.00 7.41
C ALA A 294 23.51 5.14 7.85
N ARG A 295 22.53 5.74 8.49
CA ARG A 295 21.26 5.13 8.81
C ARG A 295 20.15 6.10 8.45
N THR A 296 19.15 5.64 7.71
CA THR A 296 17.99 6.45 7.33
C THR A 296 16.73 5.77 7.78
N LEU A 297 16.04 6.39 8.73
CA LEU A 297 14.80 5.89 9.33
C LEU A 297 13.63 6.80 8.95
N VAL A 298 12.48 6.19 8.68
CA VAL A 298 11.24 6.87 8.36
C VAL A 298 10.08 6.27 9.14
N ALA A 299 9.27 7.13 9.76
CA ALA A 299 7.98 6.79 10.33
C ALA A 299 6.94 7.85 9.91
N PHE A 300 5.69 7.64 10.26
CA PHE A 300 4.63 8.60 9.93
C PHE A 300 3.75 8.88 11.15
N GLU A 301 3.30 10.13 11.27
CA GLU A 301 2.31 10.59 12.26
C GLU A 301 0.95 10.85 11.60
N GLN A 302 0.94 11.13 10.29
CA GLN A 302 -0.28 11.35 9.53
C GLN A 302 -0.07 10.88 8.09
N LEU A 303 -1.06 10.18 7.58
CA LEU A 303 -1.10 9.69 6.19
C LEU A 303 -2.20 10.42 5.42
N PRO A 304 -2.17 10.40 4.07
CA PRO A 304 -3.36 10.72 3.29
C PRO A 304 -4.49 9.88 3.85
N GLN A 305 -5.57 10.53 4.32
CA GLN A 305 -6.58 9.85 5.13
C GLN A 305 -7.14 8.64 4.39
N PRO A 306 -6.83 7.42 4.80
CA PRO A 306 -7.44 6.24 4.23
C PRO A 306 -8.88 6.18 4.70
N ILE A 307 -9.77 5.90 3.77
CA ILE A 307 -11.10 5.39 4.10
C ILE A 307 -10.89 3.90 4.38
N GLU A 308 -11.40 3.41 5.48
CA GLU A 308 -11.40 1.99 5.77
C GLU A 308 -12.76 1.41 5.36
N ILE A 309 -12.73 0.52 4.39
CA ILE A 309 -13.91 -0.13 3.80
C ILE A 309 -13.69 -1.63 3.81
N GLU A 310 -14.72 -2.37 4.14
CA GLU A 310 -14.79 -3.81 3.95
C GLU A 310 -15.85 -4.16 2.92
N SER A 311 -15.66 -5.28 2.22
CA SER A 311 -16.67 -5.90 1.37
C SER A 311 -16.77 -7.37 1.67
N GLU A 312 -17.98 -7.85 1.80
CA GLU A 312 -18.31 -9.25 2.02
C GLU A 312 -19.33 -9.68 0.97
N LEU A 313 -19.27 -10.93 0.53
CA LEU A 313 -20.26 -11.55 -0.33
C LEU A 313 -20.90 -12.73 0.38
N ASN A 314 -22.21 -12.69 0.48
CA ASN A 314 -23.05 -13.79 0.92
C ASN A 314 -23.81 -14.35 -0.28
N VAL A 315 -23.62 -15.61 -0.61
CA VAL A 315 -24.42 -16.30 -1.62
C VAL A 315 -25.34 -17.29 -0.93
N THR A 316 -26.63 -17.18 -1.22
CA THR A 316 -27.66 -18.03 -0.62
C THR A 316 -28.43 -18.77 -1.71
N ASN A 317 -28.58 -20.07 -1.56
CA ASN A 317 -29.59 -20.84 -2.30
C ASN A 317 -30.93 -20.63 -1.60
N VAL A 318 -31.76 -19.76 -2.17
CA VAL A 318 -33.04 -19.35 -1.59
C VAL A 318 -34.03 -20.51 -1.61
N SER A 319 -34.01 -21.34 -2.65
CA SER A 319 -34.90 -22.49 -2.79
C SER A 319 -34.70 -23.54 -1.71
N GLN A 320 -33.46 -23.64 -1.15
CA GLN A 320 -33.12 -24.61 -0.14
C GLN A 320 -32.85 -23.98 1.24
N GLU A 321 -32.86 -22.66 1.33
CA GLU A 321 -32.52 -21.88 2.53
C GLU A 321 -31.11 -22.22 3.07
N LEU A 322 -30.15 -22.44 2.17
CA LEU A 322 -28.77 -22.81 2.51
C LEU A 322 -27.76 -21.83 1.97
N PRO A 323 -26.68 -21.52 2.71
CA PRO A 323 -25.58 -20.73 2.18
C PRO A 323 -24.81 -21.53 1.13
N VAL A 324 -24.34 -20.81 0.10
CA VAL A 324 -23.47 -21.36 -0.94
C VAL A 324 -22.03 -20.90 -0.66
N HIS A 325 -21.17 -21.83 -0.33
CA HIS A 325 -19.76 -21.65 -0.06
C HIS A 325 -18.91 -22.29 -1.15
N GLU A 326 -17.61 -22.09 -1.03
CA GLU A 326 -16.62 -22.73 -1.86
C GLU A 326 -16.83 -24.24 -1.93
N GLY A 327 -16.99 -24.78 -3.15
CA GLY A 327 -17.24 -26.22 -3.39
C GLY A 327 -18.67 -26.71 -3.11
N SER A 328 -19.63 -25.81 -2.82
CA SER A 328 -21.04 -26.19 -2.63
C SER A 328 -21.69 -26.78 -3.88
N TRP A 329 -22.83 -27.44 -3.69
CA TRP A 329 -23.66 -28.02 -4.73
C TRP A 329 -25.02 -27.30 -4.75
N VAL A 330 -25.46 -26.91 -5.94
CA VAL A 330 -26.71 -26.24 -6.21
C VAL A 330 -27.47 -27.04 -7.27
N HIS A 331 -28.79 -27.11 -7.21
CA HIS A 331 -29.56 -27.77 -8.26
C HIS A 331 -29.91 -26.80 -9.38
N GLY A 332 -29.87 -27.28 -10.62
CA GLY A 332 -30.41 -26.51 -11.74
C GLY A 332 -31.91 -26.20 -11.55
N GLY A 333 -32.24 -24.92 -11.57
CA GLY A 333 -33.57 -24.39 -11.27
C GLY A 333 -33.74 -23.86 -9.85
N ASP A 334 -32.69 -23.89 -9.00
CA ASP A 334 -32.73 -23.25 -7.69
C ASP A 334 -32.57 -21.74 -7.82
N ASP A 335 -33.33 -20.99 -7.03
CA ASP A 335 -33.18 -19.55 -6.88
C ASP A 335 -31.96 -19.21 -6.03
N LEU A 336 -31.11 -18.30 -6.51
CA LEU A 336 -29.91 -17.83 -5.87
C LEU A 336 -29.99 -16.34 -5.58
N GLU A 337 -29.46 -15.97 -4.42
CA GLU A 337 -29.26 -14.56 -4.04
C GLU A 337 -27.78 -14.31 -3.72
N TYR A 338 -27.20 -13.30 -4.38
CA TYR A 338 -25.86 -12.79 -4.12
C TYR A 338 -26.01 -11.45 -3.43
N GLU A 339 -25.60 -11.34 -2.17
CA GLU A 339 -25.64 -10.08 -1.42
C GLU A 339 -24.22 -9.62 -1.12
N TYR A 340 -23.77 -8.54 -1.76
CA TYR A 340 -22.54 -7.84 -1.41
C TYR A 340 -22.86 -6.79 -0.34
N VAL A 341 -22.12 -6.85 0.76
CA VAL A 341 -22.22 -5.88 1.84
C VAL A 341 -20.96 -5.01 1.81
N LEU A 342 -21.11 -3.75 1.45
CA LEU A 342 -20.06 -2.76 1.52
C LEU A 342 -20.18 -2.01 2.84
N SER A 343 -19.12 -1.99 3.65
CA SER A 343 -19.13 -1.40 4.99
C SER A 343 -18.06 -0.32 5.12
N TYR A 344 -18.49 0.92 5.39
CA TYR A 344 -17.60 2.02 5.77
C TYR A 344 -17.26 1.91 7.24
N LEU A 345 -16.02 1.57 7.57
CA LEU A 345 -15.58 1.39 8.95
C LEU A 345 -15.07 2.67 9.56
N SER A 346 -14.21 3.40 8.86
CA SER A 346 -13.61 4.64 9.35
C SER A 346 -13.10 5.54 8.23
N GLY A 347 -12.81 6.81 8.57
CA GLY A 347 -12.24 7.83 7.69
C GLY A 347 -12.87 9.19 7.96
N ASP A 348 -12.24 10.26 7.48
CA ASP A 348 -12.81 11.61 7.60
C ASP A 348 -13.57 12.05 6.35
N ASN A 349 -13.37 11.35 5.22
CA ASN A 349 -14.08 11.58 3.97
C ASN A 349 -15.01 10.41 3.66
N GLY A 350 -16.11 10.65 2.98
CA GLY A 350 -16.96 9.60 2.45
C GLY A 350 -16.29 8.85 1.28
N TRP A 351 -16.70 7.62 1.06
CA TRP A 351 -16.35 6.86 -0.15
C TRP A 351 -17.38 7.18 -1.23
N GLU A 352 -17.01 8.16 -2.04
CA GLU A 352 -17.89 8.75 -3.04
C GLU A 352 -17.73 8.08 -4.41
N LYS A 353 -18.77 8.13 -5.23
CA LYS A 353 -18.73 7.71 -6.63
C LYS A 353 -18.15 6.31 -6.78
N VAL A 354 -18.70 5.38 -6.02
CA VAL A 354 -18.27 3.99 -6.04
C VAL A 354 -18.89 3.31 -7.26
N GLU A 355 -18.07 2.79 -8.14
CA GLU A 355 -18.48 1.95 -9.26
C GLU A 355 -18.37 0.49 -8.83
N ALA A 356 -19.49 -0.21 -8.83
CA ALA A 356 -19.54 -1.65 -8.68
C ALA A 356 -19.29 -2.32 -10.04
N ASN A 357 -18.35 -3.25 -10.08
CA ASN A 357 -18.01 -4.05 -11.25
C ASN A 357 -18.06 -5.53 -10.84
N ILE A 358 -19.21 -6.15 -11.04
CA ILE A 358 -19.56 -7.47 -10.53
C ILE A 358 -19.63 -8.47 -11.68
N PRO A 359 -18.90 -9.59 -11.64
CA PRO A 359 -19.03 -10.65 -12.65
C PRO A 359 -20.42 -11.28 -12.55
N LEU A 360 -20.99 -11.62 -13.69
CA LEU A 360 -22.22 -12.39 -13.81
C LEU A 360 -21.84 -13.83 -14.20
N PRO A 361 -21.81 -14.77 -13.24
CA PRO A 361 -21.36 -16.12 -13.48
C PRO A 361 -22.11 -16.81 -14.62
N GLU A 362 -21.39 -17.51 -15.48
CA GLU A 362 -21.99 -18.38 -16.47
C GLU A 362 -22.87 -19.44 -15.78
N TYR A 363 -23.99 -19.78 -16.37
CA TYR A 363 -25.00 -20.72 -15.83
C TYR A 363 -25.83 -20.19 -14.63
N VAL A 364 -25.76 -18.89 -14.33
CA VAL A 364 -26.73 -18.23 -13.44
C VAL A 364 -27.43 -17.12 -14.22
N LYS A 365 -28.75 -17.21 -14.33
CA LYS A 365 -29.57 -16.21 -15.01
C LYS A 365 -30.14 -15.22 -14.01
N PHE A 366 -29.55 -14.04 -13.94
CA PHE A 366 -30.04 -12.98 -13.04
C PHE A 366 -31.29 -12.33 -13.59
N SER A 367 -32.25 -12.05 -12.69
CA SER A 367 -33.56 -11.44 -13.00
C SER A 367 -33.74 -10.06 -12.40
N SER A 368 -33.00 -9.73 -11.36
CA SER A 368 -33.02 -8.41 -10.72
C SER A 368 -31.71 -8.10 -10.01
N ALA A 369 -31.38 -6.82 -9.96
CA ALA A 369 -30.28 -6.29 -9.16
C ALA A 369 -30.73 -4.97 -8.50
N THR A 370 -30.43 -4.80 -7.21
CA THR A 370 -30.80 -3.63 -6.42
C THR A 370 -29.68 -3.21 -5.48
N VAL A 371 -29.65 -1.94 -5.11
CA VAL A 371 -28.83 -1.45 -3.99
C VAL A 371 -29.75 -0.90 -2.92
N ARG A 372 -29.52 -1.26 -1.68
CA ARG A 372 -30.18 -0.69 -0.51
C ARG A 372 -29.14 -0.10 0.41
N TYR A 373 -29.34 1.13 0.85
CA TYR A 373 -28.48 1.85 1.76
C TYR A 373 -29.01 1.81 3.21
N GLU A 374 -28.16 2.11 4.17
CA GLU A 374 -28.50 2.10 5.59
C GLU A 374 -29.62 3.10 5.95
N ASP A 375 -29.69 4.22 5.24
CA ASP A 375 -30.77 5.22 5.39
C ASP A 375 -32.13 4.78 4.84
N GLY A 376 -32.20 3.60 4.21
CA GLY A 376 -33.40 3.00 3.62
C GLY A 376 -33.65 3.42 2.16
N HIS A 377 -32.75 4.21 1.56
CA HIS A 377 -32.82 4.47 0.12
C HIS A 377 -32.55 3.20 -0.67
N GLU A 378 -33.33 2.97 -1.72
CA GLU A 378 -33.15 1.83 -2.64
C GLU A 378 -33.08 2.32 -4.08
N GLU A 379 -32.22 1.66 -4.86
CA GLU A 379 -32.12 1.86 -6.30
C GLU A 379 -32.10 0.53 -7.05
N THR A 380 -32.67 0.52 -8.24
CA THR A 380 -32.64 -0.64 -9.12
C THR A 380 -31.50 -0.51 -10.10
N ILE A 381 -30.76 -1.60 -10.30
CA ILE A 381 -29.69 -1.69 -11.27
C ILE A 381 -30.21 -2.35 -12.54
N GLU A 382 -29.95 -1.73 -13.69
CA GLU A 382 -30.23 -2.35 -14.98
C GLU A 382 -29.24 -3.50 -15.21
N LEU A 383 -29.78 -4.69 -15.46
CA LEU A 383 -28.97 -5.85 -15.84
C LEU A 383 -28.61 -5.74 -17.34
N PRO A 384 -27.43 -6.22 -17.75
CA PRO A 384 -27.08 -6.30 -19.17
C PRO A 384 -28.10 -7.14 -19.95
N ASP A 385 -28.24 -6.83 -21.22
CA ASP A 385 -29.10 -7.63 -22.12
C ASP A 385 -28.60 -9.09 -22.20
N ASP A 386 -29.57 -10.02 -22.37
CA ASP A 386 -29.36 -11.49 -22.31
C ASP A 386 -28.46 -12.05 -23.48
N ASP A 387 -27.88 -11.17 -24.30
CA ASP A 387 -27.01 -11.56 -25.43
C ASP A 387 -25.58 -11.99 -25.02
N ARG A 388 -25.28 -11.98 -23.73
CA ARG A 388 -23.98 -12.37 -23.12
C ARG A 388 -22.75 -11.69 -23.73
N SER A 389 -22.92 -10.52 -24.32
CA SER A 389 -21.80 -9.69 -24.77
C SER A 389 -21.09 -9.03 -23.60
N GLU A 390 -21.77 -8.88 -22.47
CA GLU A 390 -21.25 -8.34 -21.23
C GLU A 390 -21.42 -9.37 -20.10
N ASP A 391 -20.32 -9.89 -19.61
CA ASP A 391 -20.25 -10.85 -18.51
C ASP A 391 -20.12 -10.18 -17.14
N ARG A 392 -20.25 -8.85 -17.08
CA ARG A 392 -20.12 -8.04 -15.85
C ARG A 392 -21.20 -6.98 -15.76
N LEU A 393 -21.73 -6.83 -14.54
CA LEU A 393 -22.57 -5.72 -14.16
C LEU A 393 -21.70 -4.53 -13.77
N GLN A 394 -21.93 -3.37 -14.41
CA GLN A 394 -21.28 -2.11 -14.04
C GLN A 394 -22.35 -1.12 -13.56
N HIS A 395 -22.19 -0.61 -12.34
CA HIS A 395 -23.12 0.33 -11.76
C HIS A 395 -22.45 1.34 -10.85
N MET A 396 -22.78 2.63 -11.02
CA MET A 396 -22.31 3.70 -10.14
C MET A 396 -23.30 3.87 -9.00
N LEU A 397 -22.88 3.63 -7.76
CA LEU A 397 -23.70 3.83 -6.58
C LEU A 397 -24.20 5.29 -6.50
N SER A 398 -25.49 5.50 -6.28
CA SER A 398 -26.09 6.83 -6.20
C SER A 398 -25.72 7.57 -4.92
N GLN A 399 -25.39 6.84 -3.84
CA GLN A 399 -24.99 7.42 -2.57
C GLN A 399 -23.55 7.06 -2.20
N SER A 400 -22.93 7.98 -1.47
CA SER A 400 -21.60 7.75 -0.86
C SER A 400 -21.75 6.98 0.44
N LEU A 401 -20.78 6.11 0.75
CA LEU A 401 -20.64 5.54 2.08
C LEU A 401 -19.86 6.48 2.98
N SER A 402 -20.33 6.71 4.19
CA SER A 402 -19.77 7.65 5.15
C SER A 402 -20.06 7.24 6.59
N LYS A 403 -19.69 8.07 7.56
CA LYS A 403 -20.04 7.86 8.98
C LYS A 403 -21.55 7.84 9.22
N GLU A 404 -22.31 8.55 8.40
CA GLU A 404 -23.77 8.71 8.47
C GLU A 404 -24.54 7.68 7.66
N ASN A 405 -23.89 7.08 6.65
CA ASN A 405 -24.47 6.06 5.76
C ASN A 405 -23.41 4.98 5.54
N ARG A 406 -23.31 4.05 6.48
CA ARG A 406 -22.16 3.13 6.59
C ARG A 406 -22.25 1.93 5.68
N HIS A 407 -23.47 1.52 5.28
CA HIS A 407 -23.64 0.26 4.57
C HIS A 407 -24.38 0.47 3.25
N ALA A 408 -23.91 -0.24 2.21
CA ALA A 408 -24.64 -0.50 1.00
C ALA A 408 -24.74 -2.01 0.77
N TYR A 409 -25.95 -2.47 0.50
CA TYR A 409 -26.27 -3.87 0.22
C TYR A 409 -26.64 -3.99 -1.26
N ILE A 410 -25.76 -4.62 -2.05
CA ILE A 410 -26.01 -4.85 -3.47
C ILE A 410 -26.50 -6.29 -3.61
N THR A 411 -27.76 -6.46 -3.99
CA THR A 411 -28.41 -7.77 -4.07
C THR A 411 -28.73 -8.11 -5.52
N LEU A 412 -28.18 -9.23 -6.01
CA LEU A 412 -28.53 -9.82 -7.30
C LEU A 412 -29.32 -11.10 -7.04
N ARG A 413 -30.46 -11.25 -7.72
CA ARG A 413 -31.28 -12.46 -7.68
C ARG A 413 -31.36 -13.10 -9.04
N GLY A 414 -31.21 -14.42 -9.05
CA GLY A 414 -31.25 -15.19 -10.29
C GLY A 414 -31.54 -16.66 -10.02
N GLU A 415 -31.62 -17.43 -11.09
CA GLU A 415 -31.87 -18.86 -11.09
C GLU A 415 -30.66 -19.59 -11.66
N ALA A 416 -30.21 -20.68 -11.02
CA ALA A 416 -29.22 -21.58 -11.57
C ALA A 416 -29.77 -22.28 -12.81
N GLU A 417 -29.08 -22.19 -13.94
CA GLU A 417 -29.52 -22.81 -15.18
C GLU A 417 -29.57 -24.34 -15.06
N ARG A 418 -30.54 -24.94 -15.74
CA ARG A 418 -30.65 -26.40 -15.82
C ARG A 418 -29.59 -26.94 -16.76
N VAL A 419 -28.67 -27.76 -16.22
CA VAL A 419 -27.54 -28.31 -16.94
C VAL A 419 -27.77 -29.81 -17.26
N ASN A 420 -27.16 -30.28 -18.36
CA ASN A 420 -27.25 -31.69 -18.76
C ASN A 420 -26.24 -32.59 -18.07
N GLN A 421 -25.23 -32.00 -17.48
CA GLN A 421 -24.18 -32.66 -16.66
C GLN A 421 -23.77 -31.72 -15.53
N ASP A 422 -23.19 -32.25 -14.47
CA ASP A 422 -22.70 -31.42 -13.38
C ASP A 422 -21.68 -30.40 -13.90
N THR A 423 -21.99 -29.14 -13.72
CA THR A 423 -21.25 -28.02 -14.31
C THR A 423 -20.68 -27.12 -13.20
N LYS A 424 -19.40 -26.82 -13.28
CA LYS A 424 -18.74 -25.91 -12.34
C LYS A 424 -18.97 -24.47 -12.74
N VAL A 425 -19.43 -23.68 -11.80
CA VAL A 425 -19.41 -22.22 -11.84
C VAL A 425 -18.07 -21.78 -11.25
N GLN A 426 -17.28 -21.06 -12.05
CA GLN A 426 -15.95 -20.65 -11.64
C GLN A 426 -16.01 -19.47 -10.66
N ASP A 427 -15.00 -19.37 -9.81
CA ASP A 427 -14.75 -18.18 -9.02
C ASP A 427 -14.33 -17.00 -9.92
N ASP A 428 -14.71 -15.80 -9.53
CA ASP A 428 -14.31 -14.55 -10.17
C ASP A 428 -14.16 -13.45 -9.09
N ILE A 429 -13.72 -12.28 -9.47
CA ILE A 429 -13.47 -11.18 -8.55
C ILE A 429 -14.38 -9.99 -8.90
N SER A 430 -15.19 -9.58 -7.94
CA SER A 430 -15.92 -8.33 -7.96
C SER A 430 -15.04 -7.19 -7.48
N TYR A 431 -15.11 -6.05 -8.18
CA TYR A 431 -14.38 -4.83 -7.81
C TYR A 431 -15.36 -3.72 -7.47
N PHE A 432 -15.04 -2.97 -6.42
CA PHE A 432 -15.74 -1.75 -6.04
C PHE A 432 -14.73 -0.63 -6.03
N VAL A 433 -14.88 0.31 -6.96
CA VAL A 433 -13.86 1.31 -7.28
C VAL A 433 -14.40 2.71 -6.99
N GLY A 434 -13.85 3.38 -6.01
CA GLY A 434 -14.10 4.80 -5.75
C GLY A 434 -12.83 5.64 -5.96
N PRO A 435 -12.94 6.98 -5.97
CA PRO A 435 -11.79 7.87 -6.14
C PRO A 435 -10.71 7.69 -5.06
N ALA A 436 -11.11 7.29 -3.86
CA ALA A 436 -10.21 7.17 -2.70
C ALA A 436 -9.56 5.80 -2.61
N MET A 437 -10.26 4.74 -3.01
CA MET A 437 -9.76 3.37 -2.93
C MET A 437 -10.53 2.41 -3.83
N GLU A 438 -9.97 1.23 -4.01
CA GLU A 438 -10.55 0.07 -4.66
C GLU A 438 -10.51 -1.11 -3.70
N ILE A 439 -11.61 -1.85 -3.60
CA ILE A 439 -11.67 -3.11 -2.86
C ILE A 439 -12.18 -4.22 -3.79
N ALA A 440 -11.84 -5.46 -3.45
CA ALA A 440 -12.17 -6.63 -4.25
C ALA A 440 -12.73 -7.75 -3.37
N THR A 441 -13.74 -8.45 -3.88
CA THR A 441 -14.35 -9.60 -3.20
C THR A 441 -14.45 -10.76 -4.17
N ALA A 442 -13.95 -11.93 -3.76
CA ALA A 442 -14.04 -13.14 -4.57
C ALA A 442 -15.44 -13.77 -4.48
N THR A 443 -15.95 -14.26 -5.59
CA THR A 443 -17.13 -15.13 -5.64
C THR A 443 -16.70 -16.58 -5.38
N PRO A 444 -17.48 -17.38 -4.63
CA PRO A 444 -17.16 -18.79 -4.44
C PRO A 444 -17.37 -19.58 -5.73
N HIS A 445 -16.54 -20.57 -6.00
CA HIS A 445 -16.86 -21.57 -6.99
C HIS A 445 -17.82 -22.62 -6.39
N PHE A 446 -18.78 -23.07 -7.18
CA PHE A 446 -19.72 -24.12 -6.81
C PHE A 446 -20.10 -24.98 -8.01
N THR A 447 -20.83 -26.05 -7.79
CA THR A 447 -21.23 -26.96 -8.87
C THR A 447 -22.75 -26.98 -9.00
N ILE A 448 -23.26 -26.67 -10.19
CA ILE A 448 -24.66 -26.88 -10.53
C ILE A 448 -24.83 -28.34 -10.97
N THR A 449 -25.76 -29.04 -10.29
CA THR A 449 -26.04 -30.44 -10.56
C THR A 449 -27.24 -30.60 -11.45
N THR A 450 -27.29 -31.70 -12.17
CA THR A 450 -28.41 -32.06 -13.07
C THR A 450 -29.73 -32.27 -12.34
N GLY A 451 -29.75 -32.19 -11.01
CA GLY A 451 -30.96 -32.26 -10.18
C GLY A 451 -31.79 -33.52 -10.38
N LYS A 452 -31.58 -34.53 -9.59
CA LYS A 452 -32.57 -35.61 -9.50
C LYS A 452 -33.57 -35.24 -8.39
N ALA A 453 -34.79 -34.96 -8.76
CA ALA A 453 -35.87 -34.68 -7.81
C ALA A 453 -36.03 -35.85 -6.86
N VAL A 454 -35.86 -35.60 -5.56
CA VAL A 454 -36.27 -36.56 -4.53
C VAL A 454 -37.74 -36.34 -4.28
N SER A 455 -38.58 -37.30 -4.68
CA SER A 455 -40.01 -37.25 -4.32
C SER A 455 -40.24 -38.04 -3.03
N LEU A 456 -40.77 -37.36 -2.04
CA LEU A 456 -41.25 -37.99 -0.80
C LEU A 456 -42.77 -38.25 -0.97
N SER A 457 -43.15 -39.54 -1.05
CA SER A 457 -44.56 -39.92 -0.97
C SER A 457 -44.86 -40.52 0.42
N VAL A 458 -45.82 -39.96 1.09
CA VAL A 458 -46.35 -40.51 2.35
C VAL A 458 -47.62 -41.24 2.02
N ASP A 459 -47.60 -42.56 2.17
CA ASP A 459 -48.82 -43.35 2.00
C ASP A 459 -49.84 -43.00 3.10
N PRO A 460 -51.11 -42.69 2.76
CA PRO A 460 -52.10 -42.37 3.76
C PRO A 460 -52.35 -43.60 4.67
N VAL A 461 -52.24 -43.38 5.96
CA VAL A 461 -52.53 -44.39 6.95
C VAL A 461 -54.05 -44.66 6.89
N GLN A 462 -54.45 -45.90 6.51
CA GLN A 462 -55.82 -46.28 6.59
C GLN A 462 -56.30 -46.22 8.06
N PRO A 463 -57.49 -45.66 8.32
CA PRO A 463 -58.00 -45.52 9.66
C PRO A 463 -58.27 -46.91 10.23
N VAL A 464 -57.42 -47.37 11.14
CA VAL A 464 -57.63 -48.63 11.88
C VAL A 464 -58.61 -48.35 13.00
N LYS A 465 -59.76 -49.04 12.93
CA LYS A 465 -60.73 -49.09 14.05
C LYS A 465 -60.08 -49.82 15.22
N ARG A 466 -59.20 -49.14 15.99
CA ARG A 466 -58.93 -49.36 17.41
C ARG A 466 -57.54 -48.85 17.88
N VAL A 467 -57.61 -47.97 18.73
CA VAL A 467 -56.95 -47.81 20.03
C VAL A 467 -55.61 -48.55 20.25
N ARG A 468 -54.66 -48.38 19.37
CA ARG A 468 -53.21 -48.38 19.68
C ARG A 468 -52.51 -47.54 18.63
N PRO A 469 -51.65 -46.59 18.99
CA PRO A 469 -50.91 -45.86 17.98
C PRO A 469 -49.98 -46.84 17.23
N GLN A 470 -50.23 -47.02 15.94
CA GLN A 470 -49.29 -47.71 15.05
C GLN A 470 -48.33 -46.69 14.46
N PRO A 471 -47.06 -47.04 14.41
CA PRO A 471 -46.11 -46.12 13.76
C PRO A 471 -46.38 -45.99 12.26
N SER A 472 -46.47 -44.79 11.77
CA SER A 472 -46.58 -44.48 10.33
C SER A 472 -45.34 -45.03 9.59
N LYS A 473 -45.56 -45.80 8.52
CA LYS A 473 -44.47 -46.24 7.64
C LYS A 473 -44.37 -45.26 6.48
N ALA A 474 -43.35 -44.39 6.51
CA ALA A 474 -42.94 -43.66 5.36
C ALA A 474 -42.08 -44.55 4.44
N LYS A 475 -42.43 -44.60 3.16
CA LYS A 475 -41.65 -45.32 2.15
C LYS A 475 -40.86 -44.32 1.33
N LEU A 476 -39.56 -44.28 1.52
CA LEU A 476 -38.64 -43.52 0.70
C LEU A 476 -38.20 -44.42 -0.46
N SER A 477 -38.51 -44.05 -1.70
CA SER A 477 -37.95 -44.77 -2.85
C SER A 477 -36.78 -44.01 -3.44
N TRP A 478 -35.62 -44.60 -3.42
CA TRP A 478 -34.39 -44.09 -3.99
C TRP A 478 -34.18 -44.65 -5.41
N MET A 479 -33.94 -43.83 -6.35
CA MET A 479 -33.22 -44.23 -7.57
C MET A 479 -31.80 -43.64 -7.49
N MET A 480 -30.95 -44.34 -6.79
CA MET A 480 -29.52 -44.38 -6.67
C MET A 480 -28.99 -44.19 -5.21
N ALA A 481 -28.02 -45.03 -4.87
CA ALA A 481 -27.45 -45.16 -3.55
C ALA A 481 -26.61 -43.95 -3.15
N TRP A 482 -27.08 -43.21 -2.14
CA TRP A 482 -26.22 -42.41 -1.28
C TRP A 482 -26.65 -42.66 0.16
N THR A 483 -25.70 -43.04 0.98
CA THR A 483 -25.88 -43.23 2.40
C THR A 483 -26.11 -41.90 3.08
N LEU A 484 -27.35 -41.64 3.48
CA LEU A 484 -27.62 -40.52 4.37
C LEU A 484 -27.20 -40.91 5.76
N ILE A 485 -26.06 -40.42 6.22
CA ILE A 485 -25.68 -40.51 7.63
C ILE A 485 -26.45 -39.42 8.36
N MET A 486 -27.60 -39.78 8.92
CA MET A 486 -28.23 -38.96 9.95
C MET A 486 -27.46 -39.17 11.25
N THR A 487 -26.59 -38.21 11.56
CA THR A 487 -26.07 -38.11 12.94
C THR A 487 -27.18 -37.51 13.78
N ALA A 488 -27.91 -38.35 14.49
CA ALA A 488 -28.78 -37.90 15.55
C ALA A 488 -27.89 -37.27 16.63
N CYS A 489 -27.97 -35.95 16.83
CA CYS A 489 -27.51 -35.35 18.08
C CYS A 489 -28.37 -35.88 19.22
N GLY A 490 -27.82 -36.82 19.98
CA GLY A 490 -28.33 -37.20 21.28
C GLY A 490 -28.05 -36.06 22.25
N SER A 491 -29.09 -35.54 22.83
CA SER A 491 -29.04 -34.75 24.05
C SER A 491 -28.47 -35.57 25.20
N ASN A 492 -27.46 -35.00 25.85
CA ASN A 492 -27.30 -35.01 27.32
C ASN A 492 -26.69 -33.67 27.71
#